data_08484c194abf3e03af83efdf1825b3aa
#
_entry.id   08484c194abf3e03af83efdf1825b3aa
#
_cell.length_a   1.000
_cell.length_b   1.000
_cell.length_c   1.000
_cell.angle_alpha   90.00
_cell.angle_beta   90.00
_cell.angle_gamma   90.00
#
_symmetry.space_group_name_H-M   'P 1'
#
loop_
_entity.id
_entity.type
_entity.pdbx_description
1 polymer ?
#
loop_
_entity_poly.entity_id
_entity_poly.type
_entity_poly.pdbx_seq_one_letter_code
_entity_poly.pdbx_strand_id
1 'polypeptide(L)'
;MQLAARVAAAIEILDMILDGSSAEQALTGWGRTHRFAGSKDRAAIRDHVFSALRCQASFAWRGGAMTGRGIMLGLTAADGTQDDIFTGFGHAPRPRGADETGHNIGDATRDVRLDMPDWLLPHFDSS
;
A
#
# COMPACT_ATOMS: atom_id res chain seq x y z
N MET A 1 -15.45 10.16 4.74
CA MET A 1 -13.95 10.23 4.80
C MET A 1 -13.40 10.72 3.47
N GLN A 2 -12.35 11.49 3.55
CA GLN A 2 -11.62 11.91 2.36
C GLN A 2 -10.66 10.81 1.90
N LEU A 3 -10.20 10.87 0.67
CA LEU A 3 -9.27 9.89 0.09
C LEU A 3 -8.02 9.70 0.96
N ALA A 4 -7.45 10.80 1.44
CA ALA A 4 -6.24 10.75 2.27
C ALA A 4 -6.46 9.96 3.58
N ALA A 5 -7.62 10.13 4.22
CA ALA A 5 -7.96 9.37 5.42
C ALA A 5 -8.16 7.89 5.11
N ARG A 6 -8.72 7.57 3.95
CA ARG A 6 -8.86 6.17 3.49
C ARG A 6 -7.50 5.51 3.26
N VAL A 7 -6.55 6.25 2.72
CA VAL A 7 -5.17 5.77 2.54
C VAL A 7 -4.50 5.55 3.90
N ALA A 8 -4.68 6.48 4.85
CA ALA A 8 -4.16 6.31 6.21
C ALA A 8 -4.71 5.03 6.86
N ALA A 9 -5.99 4.75 6.67
CA ALA A 9 -6.60 3.51 7.16
C ALA A 9 -5.99 2.27 6.49
N ALA A 10 -5.76 2.33 5.19
CA ALA A 10 -5.13 1.24 4.44
C ALA A 10 -3.72 0.95 4.97
N ILE A 11 -2.96 1.98 5.32
CA ILE A 11 -1.63 1.82 5.92
C ILE A 11 -1.70 1.01 7.22
N GLU A 12 -2.63 1.35 8.11
CA GLU A 12 -2.81 0.63 9.37
C GLU A 12 -3.18 -0.84 9.15
N ILE A 13 -4.09 -1.10 8.21
CA ILE A 13 -4.56 -2.45 7.90
C ILE A 13 -3.41 -3.26 7.27
N LEU A 14 -2.66 -2.67 6.35
CA LEU A 14 -1.51 -3.34 5.74
C LEU A 14 -0.46 -3.72 6.78
N ASP A 15 -0.21 -2.85 7.76
CA ASP A 15 0.73 -3.18 8.85
C ASP A 15 0.25 -4.39 9.65
N MET A 16 -1.04 -4.51 9.91
CA MET A 16 -1.61 -5.69 10.58
C MET A 16 -1.39 -6.96 9.74
N ILE A 17 -1.59 -6.87 8.43
CA ILE A 17 -1.40 -7.99 7.51
C ILE A 17 0.07 -8.41 7.48
N LEU A 18 0.98 -7.45 7.38
CA LEU A 18 2.42 -7.73 7.37
C LEU A 18 2.88 -8.33 8.70
N ASP A 19 2.18 -8.04 9.78
CA ASP A 19 2.45 -8.57 11.12
C ASP A 19 1.83 -9.97 11.35
N GLY A 20 1.13 -10.52 10.37
CA GLY A 20 0.62 -11.88 10.40
C GLY A 20 -0.89 -12.07 10.32
N SER A 21 -1.68 -11.00 10.36
CA SER A 21 -3.14 -11.11 10.23
C SER A 21 -3.54 -11.40 8.79
N SER A 22 -4.63 -12.13 8.60
CA SER A 22 -5.22 -12.23 7.27
C SER A 22 -5.85 -10.88 6.89
N ALA A 23 -6.02 -10.65 5.58
CA ALA A 23 -6.66 -9.43 5.10
C ALA A 23 -8.07 -9.25 5.70
N GLU A 24 -8.85 -10.32 5.74
CA GLU A 24 -10.22 -10.28 6.31
C GLU A 24 -10.21 -9.96 7.81
N GLN A 25 -9.29 -10.56 8.56
CA GLN A 25 -9.16 -10.28 9.99
C GLN A 25 -8.76 -8.83 10.24
N ALA A 26 -7.80 -8.33 9.48
CA ALA A 26 -7.33 -6.95 9.61
C ALA A 26 -8.42 -5.96 9.26
N LEU A 27 -9.13 -6.17 8.16
CA LEU A 27 -10.25 -5.31 7.74
C LEU A 27 -11.39 -5.31 8.75
N THR A 28 -11.78 -6.50 9.24
CA THR A 28 -12.84 -6.63 10.23
C THR A 28 -12.46 -5.96 11.56
N GLY A 29 -11.24 -6.19 12.02
CA GLY A 29 -10.74 -5.60 13.26
C GLY A 29 -10.69 -4.09 13.20
N TRP A 30 -10.19 -3.54 12.10
CA TRP A 30 -10.18 -2.10 11.88
C TRP A 30 -11.60 -1.52 11.90
N GLY A 31 -12.53 -2.18 11.21
CA GLY A 31 -13.92 -1.75 11.16
C GLY A 31 -14.62 -1.71 12.51
N ARG A 32 -14.29 -2.65 13.40
CA ARG A 32 -14.86 -2.70 14.76
C ARG A 32 -14.44 -1.50 15.61
N THR A 33 -13.23 -1.01 15.42
CA THR A 33 -12.69 0.12 16.18
C THR A 33 -12.94 1.47 15.49
N HIS A 34 -13.42 1.46 14.25
CA HIS A 34 -13.65 2.67 13.45
C HIS A 34 -15.08 2.68 12.92
N ARG A 35 -16.05 2.66 13.85
CA ARG A 35 -17.49 2.56 13.51
C ARG A 35 -18.02 3.77 12.75
N PHE A 36 -17.32 4.89 12.80
CA PHE A 36 -17.70 6.10 12.06
C PHE A 36 -17.52 5.92 10.53
N ALA A 37 -16.75 4.96 10.09
CA ALA A 37 -16.55 4.71 8.68
C ALA A 37 -17.80 4.08 8.06
N GLY A 38 -18.35 4.72 7.05
CA GLY A 38 -19.54 4.24 6.33
C GLY A 38 -19.20 3.11 5.37
N SER A 39 -20.23 2.53 4.74
CA SER A 39 -20.08 1.40 3.82
C SER A 39 -19.23 1.74 2.59
N LYS A 40 -19.37 2.97 2.08
CA LYS A 40 -18.56 3.44 0.93
C LYS A 40 -17.10 3.58 1.31
N ASP A 41 -16.83 4.10 2.52
CA ASP A 41 -15.47 4.23 3.02
C ASP A 41 -14.83 2.88 3.22
N ARG A 42 -15.55 1.94 3.81
CA ARG A 42 -15.07 0.57 4.05
C ARG A 42 -14.76 -0.15 2.73
N ALA A 43 -15.61 0.02 1.73
CA ALA A 43 -15.40 -0.55 0.41
C ALA A 43 -14.16 0.04 -0.27
N ALA A 44 -13.99 1.36 -0.19
CA ALA A 44 -12.83 2.03 -0.76
C ALA A 44 -11.53 1.62 -0.06
N ILE A 45 -11.54 1.53 1.26
CA ILE A 45 -10.38 1.07 2.05
C ILE A 45 -10.03 -0.37 1.65
N ARG A 46 -11.02 -1.24 1.54
CA ARG A 46 -10.82 -2.62 1.09
C ARG A 46 -10.16 -2.67 -0.28
N ASP A 47 -10.63 -1.86 -1.22
CA ASP A 47 -10.05 -1.79 -2.56
C ASP A 47 -8.58 -1.33 -2.52
N HIS A 48 -8.27 -0.33 -1.70
CA HIS A 48 -6.87 0.11 -1.52
C HIS A 48 -5.99 -1.02 -0.97
N VAL A 49 -6.47 -1.72 0.04
CA VAL A 49 -5.72 -2.82 0.66
C VAL A 49 -5.44 -3.92 -0.35
N PHE A 50 -6.45 -4.37 -1.08
CA PHE A 50 -6.26 -5.45 -2.06
C PHE A 50 -5.44 -5.01 -3.26
N SER A 51 -5.58 -3.76 -3.71
CA SER A 51 -4.70 -3.22 -4.77
C SER A 51 -3.25 -3.19 -4.31
N ALA A 52 -3.01 -2.76 -3.07
CA ALA A 52 -1.67 -2.73 -2.49
C ALA A 52 -1.07 -4.14 -2.38
N LEU A 53 -1.86 -5.11 -1.94
CA LEU A 53 -1.39 -6.49 -1.80
C LEU A 53 -1.08 -7.15 -3.13
N ARG A 54 -1.81 -6.77 -4.18
CA ARG A 54 -1.61 -7.34 -5.51
C ARG A 54 -0.23 -7.04 -6.07
N CYS A 55 0.32 -5.86 -5.75
CA CYS A 55 1.61 -5.39 -6.24
C CYS A 55 2.52 -4.95 -5.09
N GLN A 56 2.44 -5.65 -3.93
CA GLN A 56 3.10 -5.17 -2.71
C GLN A 56 4.61 -5.07 -2.86
N ALA A 57 5.26 -5.98 -3.57
CA ALA A 57 6.71 -5.96 -3.72
C ALA A 57 7.18 -4.74 -4.52
N SER A 58 6.53 -4.44 -5.65
CA SER A 58 6.90 -3.29 -6.46
C SER A 58 6.54 -1.97 -5.77
N PHE A 59 5.41 -1.91 -5.08
CA PHE A 59 5.03 -0.71 -4.33
C PHE A 59 5.95 -0.47 -3.14
N ALA A 60 6.34 -1.52 -2.40
CA ALA A 60 7.31 -1.40 -1.31
C ALA A 60 8.67 -0.91 -1.82
N TRP A 61 9.09 -1.39 -2.98
CA TRP A 61 10.33 -0.95 -3.62
C TRP A 61 10.26 0.54 -3.95
N ARG A 62 9.18 0.99 -4.59
CA ARG A 62 8.98 2.40 -4.94
C ARG A 62 8.84 3.29 -3.70
N GLY A 63 8.22 2.78 -2.66
CA GLY A 63 8.02 3.50 -1.40
C GLY A 63 9.21 3.48 -0.46
N GLY A 64 10.16 2.59 -0.70
CA GLY A 64 11.39 2.50 0.06
C GLY A 64 11.36 1.60 1.29
N ALA A 65 10.24 0.92 1.57
CA ALA A 65 10.15 0.03 2.73
C ALA A 65 9.01 -0.99 2.57
N MET A 66 9.20 -2.18 3.11
CA MET A 66 8.15 -3.21 3.19
C MET A 66 7.31 -2.98 4.45
N THR A 67 6.55 -1.90 4.44
CA THR A 67 5.61 -1.50 5.50
C THR A 67 4.34 -1.01 4.83
N GLY A 68 3.25 -0.90 5.60
CA GLY A 68 2.01 -0.33 5.08
C GLY A 68 2.24 1.05 4.48
N ARG A 69 2.99 1.90 5.18
CA ARG A 69 3.34 3.23 4.68
C ARG A 69 4.19 3.18 3.41
N GLY A 70 5.21 2.33 3.38
CA GLY A 70 6.08 2.17 2.21
C GLY A 70 5.30 1.70 0.98
N ILE A 71 4.44 0.71 1.15
CA ILE A 71 3.60 0.18 0.07
C ILE A 71 2.66 1.27 -0.46
N MET A 72 2.01 2.03 0.42
CA MET A 72 1.08 3.10 -0.01
C MET A 72 1.80 4.31 -0.59
N LEU A 73 3.02 4.63 -0.13
CA LEU A 73 3.86 5.62 -0.79
C LEU A 73 4.16 5.20 -2.23
N GLY A 74 4.50 3.94 -2.44
CA GLY A 74 4.77 3.40 -3.78
C GLY A 74 3.53 3.39 -4.67
N LEU A 75 2.39 2.96 -4.15
CA LEU A 75 1.13 2.94 -4.87
C LEU A 75 0.73 4.35 -5.32
N THR A 76 0.78 5.32 -4.41
CA THR A 76 0.38 6.70 -4.70
C THR A 76 1.38 7.41 -5.62
N ALA A 77 2.66 7.04 -5.55
CA ALA A 77 3.65 7.53 -6.50
C ALA A 77 3.34 7.01 -7.91
N ALA A 78 2.97 5.73 -8.03
CA ALA A 78 2.58 5.14 -9.31
C ALA A 78 1.31 5.78 -9.89
N ASP A 79 0.35 6.13 -9.03
CA ASP A 79 -0.89 6.81 -9.43
C ASP A 79 -0.71 8.31 -9.67
N GLY A 80 0.40 8.90 -9.24
CA GLY A 80 0.61 10.34 -9.33
C GLY A 80 -0.15 11.16 -8.28
N THR A 81 -0.60 10.53 -7.18
CA THR A 81 -1.42 11.18 -6.14
C THR A 81 -0.71 11.36 -4.82
N GLN A 82 0.55 10.94 -4.72
CA GLN A 82 1.30 10.93 -3.46
C GLN A 82 1.30 12.28 -2.74
N ASP A 83 1.60 13.36 -3.45
CA ASP A 83 1.72 14.70 -2.84
C ASP A 83 0.36 15.23 -2.37
N ASP A 84 -0.72 14.83 -3.02
CA ASP A 84 -2.09 15.23 -2.65
C ASP A 84 -2.60 14.48 -1.42
N ILE A 85 -2.06 13.31 -1.15
CA ILE A 85 -2.52 12.40 -0.09
C ILE A 85 -1.65 12.54 1.16
N PHE A 86 -0.33 12.51 1.01
CA PHE A 86 0.62 12.56 2.13
C PHE A 86 0.92 14.00 2.51
N THR A 87 -0.09 14.66 3.08
CA THR A 87 -0.03 16.10 3.43
C THR A 87 0.11 16.37 4.92
N GLY A 88 -0.26 15.39 5.76
CA GLY A 88 -0.27 15.57 7.21
C GLY A 88 -1.44 16.39 7.74
N PHE A 89 -2.36 16.83 6.90
CA PHE A 89 -3.52 17.62 7.34
C PHE A 89 -4.67 16.71 7.76
N GLY A 90 -5.30 17.03 8.90
CA GLY A 90 -6.43 16.26 9.40
C GLY A 90 -6.05 14.79 9.64
N HIS A 91 -6.78 13.89 9.03
CA HIS A 91 -6.53 12.44 9.12
C HIS A 91 -5.61 11.90 8.02
N ALA A 92 -5.04 12.80 7.20
CA ALA A 92 -4.12 12.38 6.15
C ALA A 92 -2.82 11.84 6.73
N PRO A 93 -2.14 10.90 6.04
CA PRO A 93 -0.82 10.45 6.49
C PRO A 93 0.18 11.60 6.41
N ARG A 94 1.19 11.55 7.27
CA ARG A 94 2.23 12.57 7.32
C ARG A 94 2.98 12.64 5.98
N PRO A 95 3.54 13.81 5.64
CA PRO A 95 4.31 13.96 4.41
C PRO A 95 5.50 12.99 4.35
N ARG A 96 5.90 12.67 3.14
CA ARG A 96 7.08 11.85 2.90
C ARG A 96 8.31 12.54 3.46
N GLY A 97 9.08 11.82 4.29
CA GLY A 97 10.32 12.33 4.85
C GLY A 97 11.49 12.23 3.87
N ALA A 98 12.54 13.01 4.11
CA ALA A 98 13.74 12.99 3.27
C ALA A 98 14.45 11.63 3.30
N ASP A 99 14.28 10.86 4.39
CA ASP A 99 14.83 9.53 4.56
C ASP A 99 13.97 8.44 3.92
N GLU A 100 12.78 8.77 3.46
CA GLU A 100 11.86 7.84 2.81
C GLU A 100 12.05 7.90 1.29
N THR A 101 13.25 7.58 0.83
CA THR A 101 13.57 7.59 -0.61
C THR A 101 13.11 6.30 -1.24
N GLY A 102 12.28 6.43 -2.27
CA GLY A 102 11.89 5.29 -3.09
C GLY A 102 12.96 4.96 -4.12
N HIS A 103 12.80 3.80 -4.74
CA HIS A 103 13.70 3.32 -5.78
C HIS A 103 12.99 3.31 -7.12
N ASN A 104 13.76 3.47 -8.20
CA ASN A 104 13.22 3.33 -9.54
C ASN A 104 12.87 1.85 -9.77
N ILE A 105 11.67 1.59 -10.27
CA ILE A 105 11.22 0.21 -10.52
C ILE A 105 12.13 -0.51 -11.52
N GLY A 106 12.77 0.21 -12.43
CA GLY A 106 13.71 -0.37 -13.38
C GLY A 106 14.97 -0.97 -12.74
N ASP A 107 15.31 -0.52 -11.51
CA ASP A 107 16.46 -1.03 -10.75
C ASP A 107 16.09 -2.20 -9.85
N ALA A 108 14.81 -2.55 -9.76
CA ALA A 108 14.34 -3.65 -8.93
C ALA A 108 14.75 -4.99 -9.53
N THR A 109 14.85 -6.01 -8.66
CA THR A 109 15.00 -7.38 -9.13
C THR A 109 13.74 -7.77 -9.92
N ARG A 110 13.86 -8.80 -10.73
CA ARG A 110 12.80 -9.19 -11.65
C ARG A 110 11.52 -9.62 -10.93
N ASP A 111 11.64 -10.39 -9.86
CA ASP A 111 10.51 -10.83 -9.05
C ASP A 111 9.78 -9.66 -8.40
N VAL A 112 10.51 -8.67 -7.88
CA VAL A 112 9.91 -7.45 -7.31
C VAL A 112 9.17 -6.68 -8.40
N ARG A 113 9.79 -6.48 -9.54
CA ARG A 113 9.24 -5.69 -10.65
C ARG A 113 7.95 -6.29 -11.21
N LEU A 114 7.87 -7.63 -11.26
CA LEU A 114 6.72 -8.35 -11.78
C LEU A 114 5.73 -8.79 -10.70
N ASP A 115 6.08 -8.62 -9.42
CA ASP A 115 5.30 -9.09 -8.27
C ASP A 115 4.99 -10.60 -8.35
N MET A 116 5.96 -11.38 -8.86
CA MET A 116 5.81 -12.81 -9.06
C MET A 116 6.87 -13.59 -8.28
N PRO A 117 6.53 -14.82 -7.80
CA PRO A 117 7.53 -15.71 -7.24
C PRO A 117 8.61 -16.06 -8.26
N ASP A 118 9.85 -16.23 -7.81
CA ASP A 118 10.99 -16.55 -8.67
C ASP A 118 10.76 -17.77 -9.55
N TRP A 119 10.08 -18.78 -9.04
CA TRP A 119 9.85 -20.02 -9.78
C TRP A 119 8.93 -19.84 -11.00
N LEU A 120 8.16 -18.74 -11.04
CA LEU A 120 7.30 -18.41 -12.19
C LEU A 120 8.04 -17.60 -13.26
N LEU A 121 9.12 -16.90 -12.91
CA LEU A 121 9.80 -15.99 -13.82
C LEU A 121 10.29 -16.65 -15.12
N PRO A 122 10.85 -17.88 -15.11
CA PRO A 122 11.30 -18.52 -16.35
C PRO A 122 10.20 -18.69 -17.41
N HIS A 123 8.95 -18.74 -17.01
CA HIS A 123 7.82 -18.86 -17.93
C HIS A 123 7.52 -17.55 -18.67
N PHE A 124 8.00 -16.43 -18.16
CA PHE A 124 7.77 -15.10 -18.72
C PHE A 124 9.04 -14.50 -19.33
N ASP A 125 10.12 -15.24 -19.31
CA ASP A 125 11.44 -14.77 -19.68
C ASP A 125 11.86 -15.18 -21.09
N SER A 126 10.95 -15.65 -21.87
CA SER A 126 11.22 -16.24 -23.18
C SER A 126 11.24 -15.22 -24.32
N SER A 127 11.10 -13.97 -24.03
CA SER A 127 11.12 -12.94 -25.07
C SER A 127 12.48 -12.37 -25.31
#